data_4f96c7181170ac1845591e3860a2e3ef
#
_entry.id   4f96c7181170ac1845591e3860a2e3ef
#
_cell.length_a   1.000
_cell.length_b   1.000
_cell.length_c   1.000
_cell.angle_alpha   90.00
_cell.angle_beta   90.00
_cell.angle_gamma   90.00
#
_symmetry.space_group_name_H-M   'P 1'
#
loop_
_entity.id
_entity.type
_entity.pdbx_description
1 polymer ?
#
loop_
_entity_poly.entity_id
_entity_poly.type
_entity_poly.pdbx_seq_one_letter_code
_entity_poly.pdbx_strand_id
1 'polypeptide(L)'
;MDRFYIITNSDKDKKLEITEKIADYLKTHHKNCEVQQAERKHEGSFHYTDPDKVPDDTQCIIVLGGDGTLLQAARDVVHKEIPLLGINLGNLGFLAEVNQTSLYSALDQLMADDYEVEERMMLEGRVYRGRKLIGQDIALNDIVIGRDGHLRVVRFKNYVNDVYLNSYNADGIIISTPTGSTGYSLSAGGPIVSPNAAMTIMTPIAPHTLNTRSIIFPAQDVITVEIGKGRHCDCEKGIASFDGDTFIPMVTG
;
A
#
# COMPACT_ATOMS: atom_id res chain seq x y z
N MET A 1 -7.17 -23.27 -10.70
CA MET A 1 -7.45 -22.03 -11.46
C MET A 1 -7.11 -22.18 -12.94
N ASP A 2 -7.82 -21.46 -13.82
CA ASP A 2 -7.72 -21.61 -15.27
C ASP A 2 -7.49 -20.30 -16.05
N ARG A 3 -7.69 -19.15 -15.41
CA ARG A 3 -7.63 -17.83 -16.03
C ARG A 3 -6.80 -16.86 -15.24
N PHE A 4 -5.74 -16.37 -15.86
CA PHE A 4 -4.72 -15.55 -15.23
C PHE A 4 -4.55 -14.22 -15.96
N TYR A 5 -4.25 -13.17 -15.21
CA TYR A 5 -3.82 -11.88 -15.74
C TYR A 5 -2.45 -11.54 -15.20
N ILE A 6 -1.50 -11.11 -16.02
CA ILE A 6 -0.13 -10.80 -15.60
C ILE A 6 0.10 -9.30 -15.64
N ILE A 7 0.52 -8.75 -14.51
CA ILE A 7 1.02 -7.38 -14.35
C ILE A 7 2.53 -7.44 -14.19
N THR A 8 3.29 -6.74 -15.03
CA THR A 8 4.75 -6.78 -15.02
C THR A 8 5.37 -5.41 -14.81
N ASN A 9 6.34 -5.35 -13.90
CA ASN A 9 7.22 -4.20 -13.76
C ASN A 9 8.27 -4.21 -14.90
N SER A 10 8.08 -3.34 -15.88
CA SER A 10 8.94 -3.25 -17.08
C SER A 10 10.39 -2.85 -16.79
N ASP A 11 10.66 -2.24 -15.63
CA ASP A 11 12.05 -1.89 -15.24
C ASP A 11 12.82 -3.11 -14.76
N LYS A 12 12.10 -4.13 -14.22
CA LYS A 12 12.68 -5.37 -13.70
C LYS A 12 12.68 -6.51 -14.73
N ASP A 13 11.70 -6.54 -15.63
CA ASP A 13 11.61 -7.49 -16.76
C ASP A 13 11.58 -6.74 -18.10
N LYS A 14 12.68 -6.07 -18.43
CA LYS A 14 12.80 -5.13 -19.56
C LYS A 14 12.43 -5.70 -20.92
N LYS A 15 12.64 -7.01 -21.11
CA LYS A 15 12.34 -7.72 -22.37
C LYS A 15 11.12 -8.61 -22.26
N LEU A 16 10.42 -8.56 -21.11
CA LEU A 16 9.31 -9.45 -20.79
C LEU A 16 9.68 -10.95 -20.85
N GLU A 17 10.97 -11.29 -20.69
CA GLU A 17 11.46 -12.67 -20.80
C GLU A 17 10.84 -13.61 -19.76
N ILE A 18 10.64 -13.13 -18.52
CA ILE A 18 10.01 -13.92 -17.46
C ILE A 18 8.50 -13.95 -17.65
N THR A 19 7.92 -12.81 -18.05
CA THR A 19 6.51 -12.69 -18.38
C THR A 19 6.11 -13.67 -19.48
N GLU A 20 6.85 -13.71 -20.58
CA GLU A 20 6.62 -14.63 -21.70
C GLU A 20 6.76 -16.11 -21.27
N LYS A 21 7.79 -16.45 -20.48
CA LYS A 21 7.95 -17.80 -19.95
C LYS A 21 6.76 -18.26 -19.12
N ILE A 22 6.21 -17.40 -18.28
CA ILE A 22 5.02 -17.70 -17.47
C ILE A 22 3.81 -17.89 -18.38
N ALA A 23 3.58 -16.95 -19.30
CA ALA A 23 2.46 -17.01 -20.23
C ALA A 23 2.50 -18.29 -21.09
N ASP A 24 3.68 -18.65 -21.60
CA ASP A 24 3.86 -19.87 -22.39
C ASP A 24 3.69 -21.13 -21.54
N TYR A 25 4.20 -21.13 -20.31
CA TYR A 25 4.01 -22.23 -19.38
C TYR A 25 2.53 -22.48 -19.10
N LEU A 26 1.76 -21.44 -18.76
CA LEU A 26 0.32 -21.54 -18.54
C LEU A 26 -0.40 -22.05 -19.79
N LYS A 27 -0.08 -21.52 -20.98
CA LYS A 27 -0.66 -21.97 -22.26
C LYS A 27 -0.37 -23.43 -22.56
N THR A 28 0.86 -23.93 -22.29
CA THR A 28 1.21 -25.34 -22.51
C THR A 28 0.41 -26.29 -21.60
N HIS A 29 -0.09 -25.77 -20.47
CA HIS A 29 -1.00 -26.48 -19.56
C HIS A 29 -2.49 -26.18 -19.84
N HIS A 30 -2.81 -25.65 -21.03
CA HIS A 30 -4.18 -25.34 -21.47
C HIS A 30 -4.90 -24.31 -20.59
N LYS A 31 -4.15 -23.39 -19.96
CA LYS A 31 -4.68 -22.30 -19.18
C LYS A 31 -4.73 -21.00 -19.99
N ASN A 32 -5.73 -20.16 -19.70
CA ASN A 32 -5.85 -18.84 -20.31
C ASN A 32 -4.99 -17.83 -19.56
N CYS A 33 -4.21 -17.05 -20.29
CA CYS A 33 -3.37 -16.02 -19.70
C CYS A 33 -3.37 -14.78 -20.58
N GLU A 34 -3.70 -13.65 -20.00
CA GLU A 34 -3.56 -12.34 -20.62
C GLU A 34 -2.45 -11.55 -19.91
N VAL A 35 -1.70 -10.78 -20.69
CA VAL A 35 -0.59 -9.95 -20.17
C VAL A 35 -0.98 -8.49 -20.31
N GLN A 36 -0.81 -7.73 -19.23
CA GLN A 36 -1.02 -6.28 -19.25
C GLN A 36 -0.16 -5.64 -20.35
N GLN A 37 -0.78 -4.89 -21.24
CA GLN A 37 -0.05 -4.08 -22.21
C GLN A 37 0.62 -2.92 -21.48
N ALA A 38 1.91 -2.67 -21.79
CA ALA A 38 2.64 -1.55 -21.21
C ALA A 38 1.94 -0.24 -21.53
N GLU A 39 1.37 0.39 -20.51
CA GLU A 39 0.81 1.73 -20.65
C GLU A 39 1.90 2.78 -20.41
N ARG A 40 1.87 3.85 -21.21
CA ARG A 40 2.71 5.01 -20.92
C ARG A 40 2.18 5.67 -19.65
N LYS A 41 3.06 5.84 -18.65
CA LYS A 41 2.76 6.64 -17.46
C LYS A 41 2.24 8.01 -17.92
N HIS A 42 0.98 8.33 -17.66
CA HIS A 42 0.50 9.69 -17.81
C HIS A 42 1.09 10.51 -16.65
N GLU A 43 1.68 11.67 -16.96
CA GLU A 43 2.14 12.61 -15.92
C GLU A 43 0.96 12.91 -14.96
N GLY A 44 1.15 12.60 -13.67
CA GLY A 44 0.14 12.81 -12.63
C GLY A 44 -0.83 11.65 -12.38
N SER A 45 -0.73 10.52 -13.07
CA SER A 45 -1.48 9.31 -12.75
C SER A 45 -0.67 8.43 -11.79
N PHE A 46 -1.28 8.08 -10.66
CA PHE A 46 -0.72 7.17 -9.66
C PHE A 46 -1.21 5.72 -9.84
N HIS A 47 -2.04 5.47 -10.85
CA HIS A 47 -2.51 4.15 -11.24
C HIS A 47 -1.72 3.64 -12.45
N TYR A 48 -1.22 2.40 -12.35
CA TYR A 48 -0.41 1.76 -13.40
C TYR A 48 -1.15 0.60 -14.06
N THR A 49 -2.20 0.12 -13.42
CA THR A 49 -3.09 -0.90 -13.96
C THR A 49 -4.48 -0.31 -14.10
N ASP A 50 -5.02 -0.36 -15.30
CA ASP A 50 -6.42 -0.02 -15.56
C ASP A 50 -7.29 -1.22 -15.19
N PRO A 51 -8.07 -1.17 -14.10
CA PRO A 51 -8.89 -2.30 -13.66
C PRO A 51 -9.94 -2.71 -14.70
N ASP A 52 -10.37 -1.80 -15.58
CA ASP A 52 -11.34 -2.09 -16.64
C ASP A 52 -10.76 -2.99 -17.75
N LYS A 53 -9.43 -3.09 -17.83
CA LYS A 53 -8.73 -3.99 -18.76
C LYS A 53 -8.48 -5.38 -18.19
N VAL A 54 -8.68 -5.58 -16.91
CA VAL A 54 -8.61 -6.90 -16.29
C VAL A 54 -9.90 -7.63 -16.59
N PRO A 55 -9.88 -8.76 -17.34
CA PRO A 55 -11.10 -9.51 -17.67
C PRO A 55 -11.88 -9.92 -16.42
N ASP A 56 -13.20 -9.82 -16.48
CA ASP A 56 -14.07 -10.12 -15.31
C ASP A 56 -14.03 -11.59 -14.88
N ASP A 57 -13.58 -12.47 -15.76
CA ASP A 57 -13.44 -13.91 -15.49
C ASP A 57 -12.03 -14.31 -15.02
N THR A 58 -11.15 -13.33 -14.77
CA THR A 58 -9.82 -13.56 -14.19
C THR A 58 -9.95 -14.16 -12.79
N GLN A 59 -9.25 -15.26 -12.55
CA GLN A 59 -9.27 -15.96 -11.26
C GLN A 59 -8.07 -15.62 -10.36
N CYS A 60 -6.96 -15.18 -10.96
CA CYS A 60 -5.77 -14.74 -10.23
C CYS A 60 -4.99 -13.72 -11.07
N ILE A 61 -4.48 -12.70 -10.39
CA ILE A 61 -3.56 -11.73 -10.98
C ILE A 61 -2.15 -12.08 -10.53
N ILE A 62 -1.25 -12.37 -11.47
CA ILE A 62 0.16 -12.63 -11.21
C ILE A 62 0.92 -11.32 -11.37
N VAL A 63 1.57 -10.86 -10.30
CA VAL A 63 2.31 -9.60 -10.27
C VAL A 63 3.81 -9.86 -10.25
N LEU A 64 4.49 -9.48 -11.34
CA LEU A 64 5.93 -9.64 -11.51
C LEU A 64 6.66 -8.35 -11.12
N GLY A 65 7.39 -8.37 -10.02
CA GLY A 65 8.08 -7.16 -9.58
C GLY A 65 8.76 -7.29 -8.23
N GLY A 66 8.43 -6.43 -7.32
CA GLY A 66 8.78 -6.44 -5.90
C GLY A 66 7.59 -5.91 -5.11
N ASP A 67 7.79 -5.72 -3.79
CA ASP A 67 6.72 -5.28 -2.90
C ASP A 67 6.00 -4.02 -3.40
N GLY A 68 6.72 -3.00 -3.89
CA GLY A 68 6.11 -1.79 -4.43
C GLY A 68 5.22 -2.03 -5.65
N THR A 69 5.57 -3.00 -6.53
CA THR A 69 4.71 -3.36 -7.67
C THR A 69 3.45 -4.07 -7.20
N LEU A 70 3.57 -4.93 -6.18
CA LEU A 70 2.43 -5.64 -5.61
C LEU A 70 1.49 -4.70 -4.86
N LEU A 71 2.04 -3.76 -4.06
CA LEU A 71 1.27 -2.71 -3.38
C LEU A 71 0.41 -1.92 -4.37
N GLN A 72 1.02 -1.50 -5.46
CA GLN A 72 0.36 -0.73 -6.47
C GLN A 72 -0.72 -1.52 -7.20
N ALA A 73 -0.40 -2.75 -7.64
CA ALA A 73 -1.38 -3.62 -8.27
C ALA A 73 -2.58 -3.87 -7.34
N ALA A 74 -2.35 -4.12 -6.05
CA ALA A 74 -3.41 -4.34 -5.07
C ALA A 74 -4.34 -3.12 -4.93
N ARG A 75 -3.79 -1.90 -4.94
CA ARG A 75 -4.59 -0.66 -4.90
C ARG A 75 -5.38 -0.44 -6.17
N ASP A 76 -4.76 -0.67 -7.34
CA ASP A 76 -5.39 -0.44 -8.64
C ASP A 76 -6.58 -1.38 -8.87
N VAL A 77 -6.47 -2.66 -8.44
CA VAL A 77 -7.49 -3.68 -8.71
C VAL A 77 -8.35 -4.06 -7.51
N VAL A 78 -8.31 -3.30 -6.41
CA VAL A 78 -9.01 -3.62 -5.15
C VAL A 78 -10.51 -3.93 -5.36
N HIS A 79 -11.17 -3.22 -6.27
CA HIS A 79 -12.60 -3.38 -6.53
C HIS A 79 -12.95 -4.64 -7.34
N LYS A 80 -11.95 -5.33 -7.88
CA LYS A 80 -12.15 -6.59 -8.62
C LYS A 80 -12.27 -7.80 -7.70
N GLU A 81 -11.80 -7.70 -6.44
CA GLU A 81 -11.80 -8.79 -5.46
C GLU A 81 -11.11 -10.08 -5.98
N ILE A 82 -10.10 -9.91 -6.85
CA ILE A 82 -9.34 -11.00 -7.44
C ILE A 82 -8.07 -11.23 -6.62
N PRO A 83 -7.73 -12.48 -6.21
CA PRO A 83 -6.50 -12.75 -5.50
C PRO A 83 -5.25 -12.43 -6.34
N LEU A 84 -4.21 -11.91 -5.68
CA LEU A 84 -2.94 -11.58 -6.29
C LEU A 84 -1.84 -12.54 -5.85
N LEU A 85 -1.02 -13.00 -6.80
CA LEU A 85 0.23 -13.72 -6.52
C LEU A 85 1.43 -12.84 -6.86
N GLY A 86 2.21 -12.45 -5.87
CA GLY A 86 3.45 -11.70 -6.07
C GLY A 86 4.63 -12.60 -6.41
N ILE A 87 5.29 -12.37 -7.55
CA ILE A 87 6.54 -13.03 -7.94
C ILE A 87 7.67 -12.02 -7.90
N ASN A 88 8.63 -12.25 -7.01
CA ASN A 88 9.75 -11.35 -6.81
C ASN A 88 10.82 -11.53 -7.90
N LEU A 89 11.11 -10.44 -8.61
CA LEU A 89 12.17 -10.38 -9.63
C LEU A 89 13.50 -9.79 -9.11
N GLY A 90 13.57 -9.47 -7.83
CA GLY A 90 14.74 -8.84 -7.22
C GLY A 90 15.04 -9.37 -5.81
N ASN A 91 15.34 -8.47 -4.88
CA ASN A 91 15.52 -8.83 -3.48
C ASN A 91 14.19 -9.22 -2.85
N LEU A 92 14.19 -10.30 -2.07
CA LEU A 92 13.02 -10.79 -1.36
C LEU A 92 12.50 -9.70 -0.41
N GLY A 93 11.20 -9.42 -0.51
CA GLY A 93 10.46 -8.53 0.37
C GLY A 93 9.60 -9.29 1.37
N PHE A 94 8.63 -8.58 1.96
CA PHE A 94 7.67 -9.15 2.91
C PHE A 94 6.33 -9.53 2.27
N LEU A 95 6.05 -9.09 1.03
CA LEU A 95 4.77 -9.30 0.36
C LEU A 95 4.84 -10.36 -0.74
N ALA A 96 5.89 -10.34 -1.56
CA ALA A 96 6.04 -11.29 -2.66
C ALA A 96 6.83 -12.52 -2.18
N GLU A 97 6.14 -13.63 -1.95
CA GLU A 97 6.71 -14.86 -1.40
C GLU A 97 7.38 -15.75 -2.45
N VAL A 98 6.88 -15.72 -3.69
CA VAL A 98 7.42 -16.55 -4.79
C VAL A 98 8.63 -15.85 -5.41
N ASN A 99 9.72 -16.59 -5.56
CA ASN A 99 10.90 -16.15 -6.28
C ASN A 99 11.05 -16.91 -7.62
N GLN A 100 12.02 -16.52 -8.43
CA GLN A 100 12.25 -17.14 -9.75
C GLN A 100 12.54 -18.65 -9.69
N THR A 101 13.12 -19.14 -8.58
CA THR A 101 13.46 -20.57 -8.44
C THR A 101 12.25 -21.44 -8.08
N SER A 102 11.26 -20.89 -7.39
CA SER A 102 10.00 -21.56 -7.01
C SER A 102 8.84 -21.27 -7.97
N LEU A 103 9.10 -20.53 -9.03
CA LEU A 103 8.09 -20.03 -9.97
C LEU A 103 7.17 -21.13 -10.51
N TYR A 104 7.74 -22.13 -11.17
CA TYR A 104 6.95 -23.18 -11.82
C TYR A 104 6.20 -24.05 -10.81
N SER A 105 6.81 -24.33 -9.65
CA SER A 105 6.12 -25.05 -8.56
C SER A 105 4.91 -24.28 -8.05
N ALA A 106 5.01 -22.96 -7.91
CA ALA A 106 3.89 -22.12 -7.50
C ALA A 106 2.77 -22.08 -8.55
N LEU A 107 3.12 -22.03 -9.85
CA LEU A 107 2.14 -22.10 -10.93
C LEU A 107 1.43 -23.48 -10.96
N ASP A 108 2.15 -24.59 -10.75
CA ASP A 108 1.58 -25.93 -10.66
C ASP A 108 0.57 -26.03 -9.52
N GLN A 109 0.92 -25.49 -8.33
CA GLN A 109 0.02 -25.44 -7.18
C GLN A 109 -1.25 -24.64 -7.46
N LEU A 110 -1.11 -23.46 -8.09
CA LEU A 110 -2.27 -22.65 -8.50
C LEU A 110 -3.18 -23.41 -9.48
N MET A 111 -2.61 -24.09 -10.46
CA MET A 111 -3.37 -24.84 -11.45
C MET A 111 -4.04 -26.08 -10.86
N ALA A 112 -3.44 -26.66 -9.80
CA ALA A 112 -3.97 -27.79 -9.06
C ALA A 112 -4.97 -27.41 -7.94
N ASP A 113 -5.27 -26.11 -7.78
CA ASP A 113 -6.07 -25.55 -6.67
C ASP A 113 -5.49 -25.89 -5.27
N ASP A 114 -4.16 -26.03 -5.18
CA ASP A 114 -3.39 -26.29 -3.95
C ASP A 114 -2.76 -24.99 -3.44
N TYR A 115 -3.58 -24.09 -2.90
CA TYR A 115 -3.17 -22.78 -2.38
C TYR A 115 -4.12 -22.32 -1.27
N GLU A 116 -3.65 -21.38 -0.48
CA GLU A 116 -4.46 -20.65 0.50
C GLU A 116 -4.56 -19.17 0.10
N VAL A 117 -5.71 -18.56 0.33
CA VAL A 117 -5.92 -17.12 0.11
C VAL A 117 -5.85 -16.40 1.44
N GLU A 118 -4.90 -15.49 1.57
CA GLU A 118 -4.75 -14.64 2.74
C GLU A 118 -5.43 -13.30 2.52
N GLU A 119 -6.33 -12.91 3.42
CA GLU A 119 -6.98 -11.60 3.39
C GLU A 119 -6.12 -10.55 4.11
N ARG A 120 -5.90 -9.42 3.46
CA ARG A 120 -5.14 -8.28 3.99
C ARG A 120 -6.04 -7.07 4.13
N MET A 121 -6.15 -6.49 5.34
CA MET A 121 -6.88 -5.25 5.52
C MET A 121 -6.18 -4.09 4.81
N MET A 122 -6.96 -3.12 4.33
CA MET A 122 -6.48 -1.85 3.80
C MET A 122 -7.02 -0.68 4.62
N LEU A 123 -6.35 0.46 4.55
CA LEU A 123 -6.83 1.71 5.12
C LEU A 123 -7.49 2.56 4.04
N GLU A 124 -8.65 3.11 4.32
CA GLU A 124 -9.22 4.21 3.56
C GLU A 124 -8.92 5.52 4.30
N GLY A 125 -8.32 6.48 3.61
CA GLY A 125 -8.04 7.80 4.16
C GLY A 125 -8.76 8.91 3.40
N ARG A 126 -9.31 9.86 4.14
CA ARG A 126 -10.02 11.03 3.61
C ARG A 126 -9.40 12.30 4.15
N VAL A 127 -9.04 13.21 3.27
CA VAL A 127 -8.46 14.51 3.63
C VAL A 127 -9.51 15.59 3.51
N TYR A 128 -9.72 16.34 4.59
CA TYR A 128 -10.68 17.42 4.67
C TYR A 128 -9.98 18.76 4.89
N ARG A 129 -10.58 19.83 4.39
CA ARG A 129 -10.26 21.22 4.77
C ARG A 129 -11.54 21.86 5.33
N GLY A 130 -11.60 22.00 6.64
CA GLY A 130 -12.85 22.28 7.34
C GLY A 130 -13.86 21.15 7.10
N ARG A 131 -14.98 21.46 6.43
CA ARG A 131 -16.01 20.46 6.10
C ARG A 131 -15.93 19.92 4.66
N LYS A 132 -14.99 20.43 3.86
CA LYS A 132 -14.88 20.04 2.44
C LYS A 132 -13.91 18.90 2.29
N LEU A 133 -14.36 17.80 1.69
CA LEU A 133 -13.48 16.73 1.23
C LEU A 133 -12.59 17.26 0.10
N ILE A 134 -11.25 17.13 0.25
CA ILE A 134 -10.26 17.57 -0.73
C ILE A 134 -9.76 16.41 -1.57
N GLY A 135 -9.64 15.24 -0.95
CA GLY A 135 -9.21 14.01 -1.61
C GLY A 135 -9.36 12.82 -0.69
N GLN A 136 -9.32 11.66 -1.28
CA GLN A 136 -9.36 10.37 -0.60
C GLN A 136 -8.57 9.34 -1.40
N ASP A 137 -8.02 8.35 -0.73
CA ASP A 137 -7.39 7.20 -1.34
C ASP A 137 -7.31 6.04 -0.33
N ILE A 138 -6.76 4.91 -0.77
CA ILE A 138 -6.55 3.70 0.02
C ILE A 138 -5.06 3.38 0.14
N ALA A 139 -4.70 2.63 1.17
CA ALA A 139 -3.34 2.14 1.38
C ALA A 139 -3.36 0.69 1.88
N LEU A 140 -2.49 -0.15 1.34
CA LEU A 140 -2.26 -1.51 1.83
C LEU A 140 -1.25 -1.51 2.99
N ASN A 141 -0.21 -0.66 2.93
CA ASN A 141 0.77 -0.50 4.00
C ASN A 141 0.40 0.60 4.98
N ASP A 142 0.43 1.86 4.54
CA ASP A 142 0.29 2.99 5.45
C ASP A 142 -0.18 4.28 4.79
N ILE A 143 -0.75 5.14 5.63
CA ILE A 143 -1.02 6.53 5.33
C ILE A 143 -0.12 7.37 6.22
N VAL A 144 0.79 8.12 5.60
CA VAL A 144 1.73 8.99 6.29
C VAL A 144 1.25 10.43 6.22
N ILE A 145 1.05 11.04 7.38
CA ILE A 145 0.79 12.47 7.49
C ILE A 145 2.09 13.13 7.93
N GLY A 146 2.73 13.84 7.01
CA GLY A 146 4.03 14.46 7.23
C GLY A 146 4.03 15.96 7.01
N ARG A 147 5.11 16.61 7.41
CA ARG A 147 5.38 18.01 7.06
C ARG A 147 5.63 18.15 5.56
N ASP A 148 5.23 19.28 5.00
CA ASP A 148 5.54 19.66 3.62
C ASP A 148 6.60 20.79 3.60
N GLY A 149 7.73 20.52 2.94
CA GLY A 149 8.79 21.50 2.70
C GLY A 149 9.79 21.68 3.85
N HIS A 150 9.74 22.82 4.57
CA HIS A 150 10.79 23.19 5.53
C HIS A 150 10.95 22.24 6.71
N LEU A 151 12.21 22.11 7.20
CA LEU A 151 12.58 21.31 8.39
C LEU A 151 12.07 21.94 9.69
N ARG A 152 10.74 22.06 9.80
CA ARG A 152 10.08 22.56 11.03
C ARG A 152 9.24 21.43 11.62
N VAL A 153 9.23 21.41 12.94
CA VAL A 153 8.39 20.48 13.70
C VAL A 153 6.93 20.91 13.55
N VAL A 154 6.09 19.99 13.13
CA VAL A 154 4.65 20.22 13.00
C VAL A 154 3.93 19.63 14.21
N ARG A 155 2.88 20.30 14.65
CA ARG A 155 2.02 19.79 15.70
C ARG A 155 0.87 19.01 15.10
N PHE A 156 0.80 17.73 15.43
CA PHE A 156 -0.30 16.86 15.06
C PHE A 156 -1.19 16.60 16.26
N LYS A 157 -2.50 16.86 16.14
CA LYS A 157 -3.51 16.49 17.12
C LYS A 157 -4.21 15.22 16.65
N ASN A 158 -4.27 14.24 17.52
CA ASN A 158 -4.80 12.93 17.19
C ASN A 158 -6.09 12.68 17.95
N TYR A 159 -7.08 12.15 17.26
CA TYR A 159 -8.36 11.77 17.81
C TYR A 159 -8.68 10.34 17.39
N VAL A 160 -9.41 9.62 18.23
CA VAL A 160 -9.94 8.28 17.95
C VAL A 160 -11.42 8.31 18.21
N ASN A 161 -12.23 7.96 17.22
CA ASN A 161 -13.69 8.02 17.30
C ASN A 161 -14.19 9.38 17.83
N ASP A 162 -13.63 10.46 17.28
CA ASP A 162 -13.87 11.87 17.64
C ASP A 162 -13.44 12.26 19.07
N VAL A 163 -12.85 11.36 19.84
CA VAL A 163 -12.31 11.65 21.18
C VAL A 163 -10.84 12.03 21.06
N TYR A 164 -10.47 13.19 21.63
CA TYR A 164 -9.06 13.62 21.69
C TYR A 164 -8.19 12.60 22.41
N LEU A 165 -7.15 12.14 21.74
CA LEU A 165 -6.17 11.20 22.27
C LEU A 165 -4.93 11.93 22.83
N ASN A 166 -4.20 12.61 21.96
CA ASN A 166 -2.95 13.28 22.30
C ASN A 166 -2.53 14.29 21.20
N SER A 167 -1.40 14.95 21.43
CA SER A 167 -0.72 15.74 20.38
C SER A 167 0.76 15.40 20.34
N TYR A 168 1.28 15.25 19.12
CA TYR A 168 2.72 15.12 18.88
C TYR A 168 3.28 16.37 18.21
N ASN A 169 4.49 16.77 18.62
CA ASN A 169 5.34 17.66 17.86
C ASN A 169 6.37 16.75 17.18
N ALA A 170 6.25 16.55 15.88
CA ALA A 170 6.96 15.51 15.15
C ALA A 170 7.21 15.91 13.68
N ASP A 171 7.97 15.12 12.95
CA ASP A 171 8.11 15.24 11.50
C ASP A 171 6.89 14.67 10.78
N GLY A 172 6.19 13.73 11.40
CA GLY A 172 4.98 13.12 10.86
C GLY A 172 4.36 12.07 11.79
N ILE A 173 3.28 11.48 11.30
CA ILE A 173 2.59 10.35 11.91
C ILE A 173 2.31 9.33 10.82
N ILE A 174 2.57 8.07 11.10
CA ILE A 174 2.25 6.93 10.26
C ILE A 174 1.03 6.23 10.83
N ILE A 175 0.01 6.04 10.02
CA ILE A 175 -1.12 5.15 10.31
C ILE A 175 -0.93 3.93 9.43
N SER A 176 -0.62 2.79 10.03
CA SER A 176 -0.22 1.58 9.32
C SER A 176 -1.19 0.43 9.55
N THR A 177 -1.37 -0.39 8.51
CA THR A 177 -1.96 -1.72 8.61
C THR A 177 -0.97 -2.70 9.26
N PRO A 178 -1.39 -3.92 9.63
CA PRO A 178 -0.46 -4.99 9.99
C PRO A 178 0.52 -5.35 8.87
N THR A 179 0.08 -5.33 7.61
CA THR A 179 0.94 -5.52 6.44
C THR A 179 2.05 -4.47 6.39
N GLY A 180 1.71 -3.18 6.56
CA GLY A 180 2.65 -2.07 6.59
C GLY A 180 3.51 -1.98 7.85
N SER A 181 3.24 -2.82 8.87
CA SER A 181 4.05 -2.85 10.11
C SER A 181 5.51 -3.17 9.85
N THR A 182 5.83 -3.86 8.75
CA THR A 182 7.20 -4.19 8.30
C THR A 182 7.79 -3.14 7.34
N GLY A 183 7.01 -2.12 6.97
CA GLY A 183 7.40 -1.03 6.08
C GLY A 183 7.94 0.21 6.84
N TYR A 184 7.41 1.38 6.50
CA TYR A 184 7.87 2.64 7.09
C TYR A 184 7.60 2.72 8.59
N SER A 185 6.51 2.11 9.07
CA SER A 185 6.22 2.01 10.50
C SER A 185 7.36 1.36 11.29
N LEU A 186 7.94 0.26 10.77
CA LEU A 186 9.10 -0.41 11.40
C LEU A 186 10.31 0.53 11.47
N SER A 187 10.62 1.22 10.39
CA SER A 187 11.75 2.17 10.32
C SER A 187 11.58 3.34 11.31
N ALA A 188 10.33 3.72 11.61
CA ALA A 188 10.00 4.73 12.61
C ALA A 188 9.95 4.18 14.05
N GLY A 189 10.27 2.89 14.27
CA GLY A 189 10.28 2.24 15.59
C GLY A 189 8.95 1.63 16.00
N GLY A 190 8.05 1.39 15.05
CA GLY A 190 6.80 0.65 15.24
C GLY A 190 7.03 -0.86 15.48
N PRO A 191 6.08 -1.57 16.08
CA PRO A 191 6.14 -3.01 16.28
C PRO A 191 5.87 -3.76 14.99
N ILE A 192 6.40 -4.97 14.85
CA ILE A 192 5.98 -5.94 13.84
C ILE A 192 4.69 -6.59 14.33
N VAL A 193 3.70 -6.66 13.45
CA VAL A 193 2.39 -7.22 13.73
C VAL A 193 2.07 -8.28 12.68
N SER A 194 1.44 -9.38 13.12
CA SER A 194 0.97 -10.43 12.20
C SER A 194 0.02 -9.83 11.16
N PRO A 195 0.22 -10.11 9.86
CA PRO A 195 -0.58 -9.53 8.79
C PRO A 195 -2.09 -9.83 8.90
N ASN A 196 -2.45 -10.94 9.54
CA ASN A 196 -3.84 -11.36 9.75
C ASN A 196 -4.53 -10.69 10.95
N ALA A 197 -3.83 -9.81 11.67
CA ALA A 197 -4.40 -9.12 12.82
C ALA A 197 -5.35 -8.00 12.38
N ALA A 198 -6.51 -7.89 13.03
CA ALA A 198 -7.48 -6.84 12.77
C ALA A 198 -7.18 -5.59 13.63
N MET A 199 -6.15 -4.82 13.28
CA MET A 199 -5.71 -3.65 14.03
C MET A 199 -5.01 -2.60 13.16
N THR A 200 -4.93 -1.39 13.67
CA THR A 200 -4.23 -0.25 13.06
C THR A 200 -3.13 0.23 14.01
N ILE A 201 -2.00 0.63 13.47
CA ILE A 201 -0.83 1.08 14.24
C ILE A 201 -0.59 2.56 13.96
N MET A 202 -0.55 3.40 14.99
CA MET A 202 -0.11 4.78 14.90
C MET A 202 1.32 4.91 15.40
N THR A 203 2.25 5.30 14.53
CA THR A 203 3.67 5.47 14.85
C THR A 203 4.10 6.90 14.52
N PRO A 204 4.57 7.70 15.49
CA PRO A 204 5.09 9.04 15.24
C PRO A 204 6.49 8.99 14.64
N ILE A 205 6.81 9.93 13.72
CA ILE A 205 8.11 10.07 13.07
C ILE A 205 8.91 11.15 13.80
N ALA A 206 10.08 10.80 14.34
CA ALA A 206 10.98 11.70 15.04
C ALA A 206 10.27 12.66 16.03
N PRO A 207 9.46 12.14 16.97
CA PRO A 207 8.72 12.99 17.90
C PRO A 207 9.65 13.70 18.89
N HIS A 208 9.37 14.98 19.19
CA HIS A 208 10.11 15.79 20.13
C HIS A 208 9.64 15.57 21.59
N THR A 209 9.44 14.32 21.99
CA THR A 209 9.03 13.91 23.33
C THR A 209 9.78 12.64 23.74
N LEU A 210 10.19 12.56 25.01
CA LEU A 210 11.13 11.52 25.48
C LEU A 210 10.51 10.11 25.57
N ASN A 211 9.23 9.94 25.72
CA ASN A 211 8.60 8.63 25.98
C ASN A 211 7.48 8.29 24.99
N THR A 212 7.68 8.60 23.71
CA THR A 212 6.70 8.29 22.69
C THR A 212 6.80 6.83 22.27
N ARG A 213 5.66 6.19 22.15
CA ARG A 213 5.50 4.81 21.66
C ARG A 213 4.43 4.76 20.57
N SER A 214 4.52 3.76 19.72
CA SER A 214 3.42 3.42 18.82
C SER A 214 2.20 3.00 19.64
N ILE A 215 1.03 3.31 19.13
CA ILE A 215 -0.25 2.95 19.73
C ILE A 215 -0.98 2.04 18.76
N ILE A 216 -1.56 0.98 19.27
CA ILE A 216 -2.32 0.00 18.50
C ILE A 216 -3.81 0.21 18.79
N PHE A 217 -4.62 0.22 17.75
CA PHE A 217 -6.07 0.38 17.80
C PHE A 217 -6.77 -0.79 17.12
N PRO A 218 -7.98 -1.16 17.52
CA PRO A 218 -8.85 -2.04 16.75
C PRO A 218 -9.04 -1.52 15.31
N ALA A 219 -9.16 -2.42 14.34
CA ALA A 219 -9.30 -2.05 12.91
C ALA A 219 -10.54 -1.19 12.60
N GLN A 220 -11.60 -1.30 13.42
CA GLN A 220 -12.84 -0.53 13.28
C GLN A 220 -12.75 0.90 13.80
N ASP A 221 -11.68 1.28 14.50
CA ASP A 221 -11.54 2.63 15.03
C ASP A 221 -11.23 3.63 13.91
N VAL A 222 -11.85 4.79 14.00
CA VAL A 222 -11.60 5.92 13.09
C VAL A 222 -10.55 6.83 13.71
N ILE A 223 -9.39 6.92 13.05
CA ILE A 223 -8.28 7.78 13.50
C ILE A 223 -8.32 9.08 12.70
N THR A 224 -8.39 10.21 13.41
CA THR A 224 -8.31 11.55 12.81
C THR A 224 -7.03 12.24 13.23
N VAL A 225 -6.27 12.75 12.25
CA VAL A 225 -5.04 13.52 12.47
C VAL A 225 -5.26 14.94 11.96
N GLU A 226 -5.21 15.93 12.85
CA GLU A 226 -5.32 17.36 12.52
C GLU A 226 -3.95 18.02 12.57
N ILE A 227 -3.61 18.80 11.54
CA ILE A 227 -2.44 19.68 11.56
C ILE A 227 -2.77 20.90 12.41
N GLY A 228 -2.13 21.00 13.57
CA GLY A 228 -2.29 22.12 14.49
C GLY A 228 -1.59 23.39 14.00
N LYS A 229 -1.89 24.52 14.67
CA LYS A 229 -1.17 25.78 14.43
C LYS A 229 0.27 25.69 14.91
N GLY A 230 1.19 26.25 14.13
CA GLY A 230 2.59 26.39 14.49
C GLY A 230 2.83 27.48 15.54
N ARG A 231 4.02 27.50 16.14
CA ARG A 231 4.40 28.53 17.13
C ARG A 231 4.51 29.92 16.53
N HIS A 232 4.85 30.02 15.25
CA HIS A 232 5.15 31.31 14.55
C HIS A 232 4.38 31.45 13.23
N CYS A 233 3.47 30.55 12.93
CA CYS A 233 2.67 30.57 11.73
C CYS A 233 1.28 29.98 12.02
N ASP A 234 0.24 30.73 11.69
CA ASP A 234 -1.14 30.25 11.85
C ASP A 234 -1.53 29.17 10.82
N CYS A 235 -0.71 29.03 9.77
CA CYS A 235 -0.94 28.06 8.71
C CYS A 235 0.31 27.19 8.48
N GLU A 236 0.32 26.01 9.07
CA GLU A 236 1.31 24.98 8.76
C GLU A 236 0.86 24.16 7.56
N LYS A 237 1.84 23.70 6.76
CA LYS A 237 1.61 22.84 5.62
C LYS A 237 2.03 21.40 5.95
N GLY A 238 1.27 20.47 5.46
CA GLY A 238 1.56 19.05 5.52
C GLY A 238 1.10 18.34 4.28
N ILE A 239 1.35 17.04 4.25
CA ILE A 239 0.99 16.16 3.14
C ILE A 239 0.50 14.85 3.71
N ALA A 240 -0.58 14.31 3.16
CA ALA A 240 -0.97 12.92 3.36
C ALA A 240 -0.46 12.10 2.18
N SER A 241 0.28 11.05 2.46
CA SER A 241 0.84 10.12 1.48
C SER A 241 0.25 8.74 1.69
N PHE A 242 -0.20 8.08 0.64
CA PHE A 242 -0.80 6.75 0.64
C PHE A 242 0.16 5.79 -0.05
N ASP A 243 0.72 4.85 0.68
CA ASP A 243 1.76 3.90 0.23
C ASP A 243 2.94 4.55 -0.52
N GLY A 244 3.19 5.85 -0.30
CA GLY A 244 4.25 6.58 -0.98
C GLY A 244 3.96 6.99 -2.44
N ASP A 245 2.75 6.72 -2.95
CA ASP A 245 2.39 6.99 -4.35
C ASP A 245 1.45 8.19 -4.51
N THR A 246 0.34 8.20 -3.79
CA THR A 246 -0.62 9.32 -3.84
C THR A 246 -0.32 10.34 -2.77
N PHE A 247 -0.32 11.62 -3.15
CA PHE A 247 -0.01 12.74 -2.25
C PHE A 247 -1.13 13.77 -2.25
N ILE A 248 -1.70 14.05 -1.08
CA ILE A 248 -2.77 15.05 -0.91
C ILE A 248 -2.27 16.16 0.01
N PRO A 249 -2.17 17.42 -0.47
CA PRO A 249 -1.72 18.54 0.34
C PRO A 249 -2.69 18.85 1.48
N MET A 250 -2.14 19.11 2.66
CA MET A 250 -2.87 19.47 3.88
C MET A 250 -2.39 20.81 4.41
N VAL A 251 -3.24 21.49 5.16
CA VAL A 251 -2.92 22.73 5.88
C VAL A 251 -3.61 22.71 7.25
N THR A 252 -3.19 23.59 8.16
CA THR A 252 -3.83 23.77 9.47
C THR A 252 -5.35 23.95 9.34
N GLY A 253 -6.13 23.25 10.14
CA GLY A 253 -7.61 23.29 10.17
C GLY A 253 -8.21 22.35 9.17
#